data_c331e862d486effe17efd17922355a77
#
_entry.id   c331e862d486effe17efd17922355a77
#
_cell.length_a   1.000
_cell.length_b   1.000
_cell.length_c   1.000
_cell.angle_alpha   90.00
_cell.angle_beta   90.00
_cell.angle_gamma   90.00
#
_symmetry.space_group_name_H-M   'P 1'
#
loop_
_entity.id
_entity.type
_entity.pdbx_description
1 polymer ?
#
loop_
_entity_poly.entity_id
_entity_poly.type
_entity_poly.pdbx_seq_one_letter_code
_entity_poly.pdbx_strand_id
1 'polypeptide(L)'
;MDSILKLKYTLDALFGIGISRHLPKEIRITYSKRTGRIQHVFQNDKLLCTLRIDGGLAITSYFAQILLKSKKFRENCLEVDEDSKPFVENGSSVFCKHVMWCGKNILIGADVPILYKDTVIAVGRAVLSSRMIKSLKRGVAVKVRDTLKSPG
;
A
#
# COMPACT_ATOMS: atom_id res chain seq x y z
N MET A 1 11.68 -12.56 18.93
CA MET A 1 11.88 -12.60 17.47
C MET A 1 12.51 -11.29 17.02
N ASP A 2 13.51 -11.37 16.16
CA ASP A 2 14.14 -10.20 15.57
C ASP A 2 13.11 -9.33 14.86
N SER A 3 13.17 -8.02 15.12
CA SER A 3 12.22 -7.06 14.56
C SER A 3 12.23 -7.02 13.03
N ILE A 4 13.42 -7.12 12.43
CA ILE A 4 13.55 -7.12 10.97
C ILE A 4 12.92 -8.39 10.39
N LEU A 5 13.15 -9.52 11.02
CA LEU A 5 12.59 -10.80 10.58
C LEU A 5 11.06 -10.79 10.68
N LYS A 6 10.53 -10.24 11.79
CA LYS A 6 9.09 -10.09 11.97
C LYS A 6 8.47 -9.21 10.88
N LEU A 7 9.13 -8.10 10.56
CA LEU A 7 8.69 -7.19 9.51
C LEU A 7 8.67 -7.90 8.14
N LYS A 8 9.72 -8.66 7.85
CA LYS A 8 9.81 -9.43 6.58
C LYS A 8 8.69 -10.46 6.46
N TYR A 9 8.43 -11.21 7.52
CA TYR A 9 7.32 -12.18 7.52
C TYR A 9 5.98 -11.50 7.33
N THR A 10 5.79 -10.34 7.95
CA THR A 10 4.54 -9.59 7.83
C THR A 10 4.33 -9.08 6.40
N LEU A 11 5.38 -8.55 5.78
CA LEU A 11 5.33 -8.11 4.37
C LEU A 11 4.97 -9.27 3.44
N ASP A 12 5.62 -10.41 3.63
CA ASP A 12 5.35 -11.59 2.79
C ASP A 12 3.94 -12.13 3.01
N ALA A 13 3.46 -12.13 4.25
CA ALA A 13 2.11 -12.60 4.56
C ALA A 13 1.04 -11.70 3.94
N LEU A 14 1.24 -10.39 3.96
CA LEU A 14 0.26 -9.43 3.46
C LEU A 14 0.29 -9.26 1.95
N PHE A 15 1.47 -9.27 1.34
CA PHE A 15 1.62 -8.89 -0.06
C PHE A 15 2.14 -10.00 -0.97
N GLY A 16 2.67 -11.06 -0.41
CA GLY A 16 3.15 -12.21 -1.19
C GLY A 16 4.56 -12.64 -0.80
N ILE A 17 4.79 -13.94 -0.86
CA ILE A 17 6.08 -14.54 -0.50
C ILE A 17 7.20 -13.93 -1.36
N GLY A 18 8.26 -13.46 -0.71
CA GLY A 18 9.41 -12.89 -1.38
C GLY A 18 9.37 -11.37 -1.57
N ILE A 19 8.23 -10.73 -1.30
CA ILE A 19 8.11 -9.27 -1.40
C ILE A 19 9.11 -8.57 -0.48
N SER A 20 9.38 -9.15 0.69
CA SER A 20 10.30 -8.59 1.68
C SER A 20 11.75 -8.46 1.18
N ARG A 21 12.11 -9.10 0.07
CA ARG A 21 13.44 -8.94 -0.54
C ARG A 21 13.70 -7.50 -0.96
N HIS A 22 12.65 -6.73 -1.21
CA HIS A 22 12.75 -5.33 -1.64
C HIS A 22 12.76 -4.34 -0.49
N LEU A 23 12.68 -4.84 0.76
CA LEU A 23 12.87 -4.00 1.94
C LEU A 23 14.29 -3.41 1.90
N PRO A 24 14.45 -2.08 1.98
CA PRO A 24 15.78 -1.49 2.02
C PRO A 24 16.62 -2.06 3.16
N LYS A 25 17.91 -2.20 2.95
CA LYS A 25 18.81 -2.79 3.94
C LYS A 25 19.04 -1.88 5.14
N GLU A 26 19.12 -0.58 4.90
CA GLU A 26 19.35 0.41 5.94
C GLU A 26 18.03 1.02 6.38
N ILE A 27 17.44 0.43 7.41
CA ILE A 27 16.17 0.90 7.96
C ILE A 27 16.33 1.24 9.43
N ARG A 28 15.52 2.19 9.89
CA ARG A 28 15.42 2.56 11.29
C ARG A 28 14.01 2.21 11.78
N ILE A 29 13.96 1.45 12.86
CA ILE A 29 12.69 1.00 13.44
C ILE A 29 12.46 1.77 14.75
N THR A 30 11.27 2.32 14.91
CA THR A 30 10.85 2.90 16.18
C THR A 30 9.83 2.00 16.85
N TYR A 31 9.73 2.13 18.15
CA TYR A 31 8.88 1.26 18.96
C TYR A 31 7.89 2.10 19.76
N SER A 32 6.71 1.56 19.97
CA SER A 32 5.72 2.19 20.83
C SER A 32 6.22 2.18 22.28
N LYS A 33 6.23 3.33 22.92
CA LYS A 33 6.59 3.45 24.35
C LYS A 33 5.60 2.71 25.23
N ARG A 34 4.36 2.61 24.80
CA ARG A 34 3.29 1.98 25.55
C ARG A 34 3.35 0.46 25.53
N THR A 35 3.60 -0.13 24.35
CA THR A 35 3.51 -1.58 24.15
C THR A 35 4.85 -2.26 23.87
N GLY A 36 5.90 -1.49 23.53
CA GLY A 36 7.19 -2.05 23.13
C GLY A 36 7.17 -2.67 21.73
N ARG A 37 6.04 -2.61 21.02
CA ARG A 37 5.93 -3.18 19.68
C ARG A 37 6.50 -2.22 18.64
N ILE A 38 6.89 -2.78 17.49
CA ILE A 38 7.31 -1.98 16.34
C ILE A 38 6.20 -1.01 15.98
N GLN A 39 6.54 0.26 15.79
CA GLN A 39 5.57 1.29 15.43
C GLN A 39 5.79 1.81 14.02
N HIS A 40 6.95 2.38 13.74
CA HIS A 40 7.27 2.95 12.44
C HIS A 40 8.57 2.38 11.89
N VAL A 41 8.66 2.31 10.56
CA VAL A 41 9.87 1.89 9.86
C VAL A 41 10.24 2.99 8.87
N PHE A 42 11.48 3.46 8.96
CA PHE A 42 12.01 4.54 8.11
C PHE A 42 13.21 4.08 7.30
N GLN A 43 13.35 4.68 6.13
CA GLN A 43 14.61 4.68 5.39
C GLN A 43 15.08 6.14 5.37
N ASN A 44 16.17 6.44 6.07
CA ASN A 44 16.59 7.83 6.31
C ASN A 44 15.43 8.61 6.94
N ASP A 45 15.02 9.72 6.36
CA ASP A 45 13.90 10.51 6.88
C ASP A 45 12.54 10.13 6.28
N LYS A 46 12.50 9.10 5.43
CA LYS A 46 11.28 8.70 4.74
C LYS A 46 10.59 7.55 5.44
N LEU A 47 9.35 7.75 5.80
CA LEU A 47 8.52 6.70 6.40
C LEU A 47 8.21 5.64 5.33
N LEU A 48 8.50 4.38 5.66
CA LEU A 48 8.15 3.25 4.80
C LEU A 48 6.78 2.70 5.17
N CYS A 49 6.58 2.40 6.44
CA CYS A 49 5.32 1.84 6.90
C CYS A 49 5.14 2.04 8.40
N THR A 50 3.89 1.87 8.83
CA THR A 50 3.49 1.88 10.23
C THR A 50 2.79 0.55 10.52
N LEU A 51 3.13 -0.09 11.62
CA LEU A 51 2.44 -1.30 12.03
C LEU A 51 1.15 -0.93 12.76
N ARG A 52 0.04 -1.53 12.30
CA ARG A 52 -1.27 -1.32 12.91
C ARG A 52 -1.45 -2.24 14.10
N ILE A 53 -2.34 -1.84 15.00
CA ILE A 53 -2.70 -2.63 16.19
C ILE A 53 -3.23 -4.01 15.78
N ASP A 54 -3.93 -4.11 14.67
CA ASP A 54 -4.53 -5.35 14.16
C ASP A 54 -3.52 -6.30 13.49
N GLY A 55 -2.24 -5.94 13.47
CA GLY A 55 -1.20 -6.75 12.84
C GLY A 55 -0.93 -6.42 11.39
N GLY A 56 -1.71 -5.50 10.80
CA GLY A 56 -1.51 -5.06 9.43
C GLY A 56 -0.44 -3.98 9.32
N LEU A 57 -0.10 -3.65 8.08
CA LEU A 57 0.85 -2.57 7.76
C LEU A 57 0.15 -1.47 7.00
N ALA A 58 0.42 -0.22 7.38
CA ALA A 58 0.04 0.93 6.58
C ALA A 58 1.30 1.36 5.82
N ILE A 59 1.37 1.04 4.54
CA ILE A 59 2.54 1.39 3.71
C ILE A 59 2.36 2.78 3.10
N THR A 60 3.49 3.47 2.89
CA THR A 60 3.48 4.77 2.21
C THR A 60 3.58 4.57 0.70
N SER A 61 3.23 5.62 -0.05
CA SER A 61 3.41 5.62 -1.51
C SER A 61 4.88 5.42 -1.89
N TYR A 62 5.79 6.00 -1.12
CA TYR A 62 7.22 5.84 -1.31
C TYR A 62 7.64 4.37 -1.20
N PHE A 63 7.19 3.68 -0.16
CA PHE A 63 7.51 2.26 0.04
C PHE A 63 6.85 1.38 -1.03
N ALA A 64 5.61 1.68 -1.38
CA ALA A 64 4.90 0.94 -2.43
C ALA A 64 5.66 0.99 -3.76
N GLN A 65 6.24 2.13 -4.11
CA GLN A 65 7.04 2.25 -5.33
C GLN A 65 8.28 1.35 -5.28
N ILE A 66 8.92 1.23 -4.12
CA ILE A 66 10.05 0.32 -3.93
C ILE A 66 9.60 -1.14 -4.10
N LEU A 67 8.49 -1.52 -3.47
CA LEU A 67 7.96 -2.88 -3.53
C LEU A 67 7.48 -3.26 -4.94
N LEU A 68 7.11 -2.27 -5.74
CA LEU A 68 6.64 -2.50 -7.11
C LEU A 68 7.72 -3.07 -8.03
N LYS A 69 8.98 -3.06 -7.61
CA LYS A 69 10.06 -3.76 -8.31
C LYS A 69 9.78 -5.26 -8.41
N SER A 70 9.01 -5.81 -7.48
CA SER A 70 8.53 -7.18 -7.57
C SER A 70 7.27 -7.24 -8.44
N LYS A 71 7.29 -8.09 -9.47
CA LYS A 71 6.11 -8.28 -10.34
C LYS A 71 4.91 -8.80 -9.57
N LYS A 72 5.14 -9.62 -8.54
CA LYS A 72 4.08 -10.17 -7.69
C LYS A 72 3.35 -9.07 -6.93
N PHE A 73 4.04 -8.02 -6.54
CA PHE A 73 3.46 -6.94 -5.77
C PHE A 73 2.34 -6.24 -6.54
N ARG A 74 2.44 -6.21 -7.87
CA ARG A 74 1.43 -5.59 -8.74
C ARG A 74 0.03 -6.19 -8.53
N GLU A 75 -0.06 -7.46 -8.13
CA GLU A 75 -1.34 -8.11 -7.85
C GLU A 75 -2.06 -7.55 -6.62
N ASN A 76 -1.39 -6.70 -5.85
CA ASN A 76 -1.99 -5.98 -4.71
C ASN A 76 -2.39 -4.55 -5.08
N CYS A 77 -2.19 -4.15 -6.33
CA CYS A 77 -2.36 -2.78 -6.81
C CYS A 77 -3.56 -2.65 -7.72
N LEU A 78 -3.98 -1.41 -7.99
CA LEU A 78 -4.91 -1.12 -9.07
C LEU A 78 -4.41 0.07 -9.87
N GLU A 79 -4.83 0.15 -11.12
CA GLU A 79 -4.43 1.23 -12.02
C GLU A 79 -5.63 2.06 -12.41
N VAL A 80 -5.47 3.38 -12.39
CA VAL A 80 -6.53 4.34 -12.69
C VAL A 80 -6.29 5.02 -14.03
N ASP A 81 -7.35 5.59 -14.58
CA ASP A 81 -7.31 6.34 -15.83
C ASP A 81 -6.74 7.75 -15.63
N GLU A 82 -6.51 8.44 -16.74
CA GLU A 82 -5.98 9.79 -16.74
C GLU A 82 -6.91 10.79 -16.07
N ASP A 83 -8.22 10.60 -16.22
CA ASP A 83 -9.22 11.53 -15.70
C ASP A 83 -9.19 11.60 -14.17
N SER A 84 -9.01 10.46 -13.51
CA SER A 84 -9.02 10.43 -12.04
C SER A 84 -7.66 10.74 -11.41
N LYS A 85 -6.56 10.67 -12.18
CA LYS A 85 -5.20 10.84 -11.67
C LYS A 85 -5.02 12.08 -10.80
N PRO A 86 -5.38 13.30 -11.26
CA PRO A 86 -5.15 14.50 -10.45
C PRO A 86 -5.95 14.49 -9.15
N PHE A 87 -7.15 13.93 -9.15
CA PHE A 87 -7.99 13.84 -7.95
C PHE A 87 -7.41 12.86 -6.94
N VAL A 88 -6.93 11.72 -7.41
CA VAL A 88 -6.29 10.70 -6.56
C VAL A 88 -5.00 11.26 -5.95
N GLU A 89 -4.21 11.96 -6.73
CA GLU A 89 -2.98 12.58 -6.24
C GLU A 89 -3.25 13.62 -5.15
N ASN A 90 -4.44 14.21 -5.15
CA ASN A 90 -4.87 15.15 -4.13
C ASN A 90 -5.62 14.50 -2.96
N GLY A 91 -5.69 13.17 -2.93
CA GLY A 91 -6.27 12.45 -1.81
C GLY A 91 -7.72 12.04 -1.97
N SER A 92 -8.32 12.25 -3.13
CA SER A 92 -9.71 11.84 -3.39
C SER A 92 -9.82 10.32 -3.56
N SER A 93 -10.96 9.77 -3.19
CA SER A 93 -11.22 8.34 -3.34
C SER A 93 -11.19 7.89 -4.79
N VAL A 94 -10.85 6.61 -4.99
CA VAL A 94 -10.89 5.98 -6.32
C VAL A 94 -12.27 5.36 -6.51
N PHE A 95 -12.93 5.74 -7.59
CA PHE A 95 -14.24 5.17 -7.96
C PHE A 95 -14.04 4.02 -8.94
N CYS A 96 -14.92 3.01 -8.86
CA CYS A 96 -14.82 1.82 -9.71
C CYS A 96 -14.79 2.16 -11.20
N LYS A 97 -15.52 3.18 -11.63
CA LYS A 97 -15.58 3.59 -13.04
C LYS A 97 -14.23 4.06 -13.61
N HIS A 98 -13.28 4.43 -12.76
CA HIS A 98 -11.97 4.92 -13.17
C HIS A 98 -10.88 3.86 -13.05
N VAL A 99 -11.22 2.64 -12.61
CA VAL A 99 -10.25 1.55 -12.48
C VAL A 99 -10.03 0.91 -13.84
N MET A 100 -8.81 1.03 -14.36
CA MET A 100 -8.42 0.44 -15.64
C MET A 100 -7.99 -1.02 -15.49
N TRP A 101 -7.35 -1.34 -14.36
CA TRP A 101 -6.86 -2.67 -14.05
C TRP A 101 -6.84 -2.85 -12.54
N CYS A 102 -7.06 -4.07 -12.11
CA CYS A 102 -7.14 -4.39 -10.68
C CYS A 102 -6.46 -5.72 -10.40
N GLY A 103 -5.51 -5.73 -9.47
CA GLY A 103 -4.83 -6.95 -9.04
C GLY A 103 -5.77 -7.92 -8.34
N LYS A 104 -5.46 -9.20 -8.44
CA LYS A 104 -6.34 -10.26 -7.92
C LYS A 104 -6.29 -10.44 -6.40
N ASN A 105 -5.28 -9.88 -5.73
CA ASN A 105 -5.07 -10.09 -4.29
C ASN A 105 -5.71 -9.02 -3.41
N ILE A 106 -6.47 -8.08 -3.96
CA ILE A 106 -7.09 -7.01 -3.19
C ILE A 106 -8.27 -7.55 -2.40
N LEU A 107 -8.18 -7.44 -1.08
CA LEU A 107 -9.26 -7.79 -0.14
C LEU A 107 -9.77 -6.53 0.54
N ILE A 108 -11.03 -6.57 1.02
CA ILE A 108 -11.60 -5.45 1.77
C ILE A 108 -10.72 -5.14 2.98
N GLY A 109 -10.37 -3.87 3.15
CA GLY A 109 -9.52 -3.40 4.25
C GLY A 109 -8.02 -3.49 3.98
N ALA A 110 -7.60 -4.11 2.87
CA ALA A 110 -6.18 -4.19 2.52
C ALA A 110 -5.64 -2.84 2.05
N ASP A 111 -4.34 -2.63 2.24
CA ASP A 111 -3.64 -1.50 1.63
C ASP A 111 -3.49 -1.77 0.15
N VAL A 112 -3.85 -0.80 -0.67
CA VAL A 112 -3.82 -0.91 -2.13
C VAL A 112 -3.03 0.26 -2.71
N PRO A 113 -1.87 -0.01 -3.30
CA PRO A 113 -1.19 1.02 -4.09
C PRO A 113 -1.98 1.33 -5.35
N ILE A 114 -2.07 2.60 -5.66
CA ILE A 114 -2.79 3.10 -6.83
C ILE A 114 -1.77 3.55 -7.85
N LEU A 115 -1.85 2.98 -9.04
CA LEU A 115 -0.90 3.21 -10.12
C LEU A 115 -1.51 4.07 -11.21
N TYR A 116 -0.65 4.87 -11.82
CA TYR A 116 -0.93 5.49 -13.10
C TYR A 116 0.30 5.27 -13.98
N LYS A 117 0.13 4.60 -15.13
CA LYS A 117 1.23 4.23 -16.06
C LYS A 117 2.40 3.58 -15.30
N ASP A 118 2.09 2.56 -14.51
CA ASP A 118 3.05 1.76 -13.75
C ASP A 118 3.83 2.52 -12.66
N THR A 119 3.36 3.71 -12.29
CA THR A 119 3.96 4.51 -11.23
C THR A 119 2.98 4.66 -10.08
N VAL A 120 3.43 4.48 -8.85
CA VAL A 120 2.58 4.66 -7.67
C VAL A 120 2.30 6.15 -7.49
N ILE A 121 1.01 6.52 -7.43
CA ILE A 121 0.59 7.90 -7.18
C ILE A 121 -0.02 8.07 -5.79
N ALA A 122 -0.51 6.99 -5.21
CA ALA A 122 -1.14 7.02 -3.89
C ALA A 122 -1.24 5.60 -3.33
N VAL A 123 -1.55 5.50 -2.06
CA VAL A 123 -1.94 4.25 -1.40
C VAL A 123 -3.22 4.51 -0.62
N GLY A 124 -4.13 3.57 -0.66
CA GLY A 124 -5.38 3.67 0.08
C GLY A 124 -5.79 2.34 0.67
N ARG A 125 -6.96 2.33 1.30
CA ARG A 125 -7.57 1.11 1.84
C ARG A 125 -8.73 0.69 0.95
N ALA A 126 -8.75 -0.58 0.58
CA ALA A 126 -9.82 -1.14 -0.25
C ALA A 126 -11.14 -1.13 0.51
N VAL A 127 -12.15 -0.55 -0.11
CA VAL A 127 -13.54 -0.60 0.36
C VAL A 127 -14.23 -1.83 -0.22
N LEU A 128 -13.77 -2.25 -1.40
CA LEU A 128 -14.28 -3.39 -2.13
C LEU A 128 -13.13 -4.36 -2.43
N SER A 129 -13.45 -5.65 -2.57
CA SER A 129 -12.48 -6.64 -3.01
C SER A 129 -12.23 -6.53 -4.51
N SER A 130 -11.15 -7.16 -4.97
CA SER A 130 -10.81 -7.25 -6.40
C SER A 130 -12.01 -7.71 -7.24
N ARG A 131 -12.67 -8.77 -6.78
CA ARG A 131 -13.83 -9.34 -7.48
C ARG A 131 -14.96 -8.32 -7.59
N MET A 132 -15.25 -7.60 -6.50
CA MET A 132 -16.31 -6.60 -6.49
C MET A 132 -15.97 -5.41 -7.39
N ILE A 133 -14.73 -4.94 -7.35
CA ILE A 133 -14.27 -3.83 -8.19
C ILE A 133 -14.46 -4.17 -9.67
N LYS A 134 -14.13 -5.39 -10.06
CA LYS A 134 -14.28 -5.85 -11.45
C LYS A 134 -15.73 -5.97 -11.88
N SER A 135 -16.62 -6.28 -10.95
CA SER A 135 -18.04 -6.50 -11.24
C SER A 135 -18.87 -5.23 -11.16
N LEU A 136 -18.53 -4.33 -10.24
CA LEU A 136 -19.30 -3.11 -9.99
C LEU A 136 -18.74 -1.97 -10.83
N LYS A 137 -19.62 -1.20 -11.43
CA LYS A 137 -19.25 -0.04 -12.25
C LYS A 137 -19.45 1.29 -11.52
N ARG A 138 -19.96 1.24 -10.29
CA ARG A 138 -20.26 2.41 -9.47
C ARG A 138 -19.73 2.23 -8.06
N GLY A 139 -19.54 3.33 -7.38
CA GLY A 139 -19.17 3.36 -5.99
C GLY A 139 -17.67 3.51 -5.79
N VAL A 140 -17.30 3.65 -4.53
CA VAL A 140 -15.91 3.84 -4.12
C VAL A 140 -15.22 2.48 -4.04
N ALA A 141 -14.11 2.35 -4.74
CA ALA A 141 -13.26 1.14 -4.70
C ALA A 141 -12.22 1.24 -3.59
N VAL A 142 -11.54 2.37 -3.47
CA VAL A 142 -10.45 2.59 -2.53
C VAL A 142 -10.55 3.99 -1.95
N LYS A 143 -10.37 4.10 -0.64
CA LYS A 143 -10.22 5.39 0.04
C LYS A 143 -8.74 5.70 0.17
N VAL A 144 -8.30 6.78 -0.47
CA VAL A 144 -6.90 7.20 -0.45
C VAL A 144 -6.49 7.61 0.97
N ARG A 145 -5.33 7.18 1.38
CA ARG A 145 -4.77 7.46 2.71
C ARG A 145 -3.45 8.22 2.64
N ASP A 146 -2.63 7.93 1.66
CA ASP A 146 -1.31 8.52 1.50
C ASP A 146 -1.05 8.84 0.03
N THR A 147 -0.44 9.98 -0.23
CA THR A 147 -0.02 10.38 -1.58
C THR A 147 1.41 10.87 -1.56
N LEU A 148 2.05 10.92 -2.72
CA LEU A 148 3.41 11.47 -2.84
C LEU A 148 3.47 12.96 -2.55
N LYS A 149 2.34 13.66 -2.68
CA LYS A 149 2.23 15.10 -2.42
C LYS A 149 1.99 15.41 -0.95
N SER A 150 1.45 14.45 -0.20
CA SER A 150 1.23 14.57 1.24
C SER A 150 2.41 13.98 1.97
N PRO A 151 3.18 14.74 2.74
CA PRO A 151 4.17 14.13 3.63
C PRO A 151 3.41 13.29 4.63
N GLY A 152 3.61 11.99 4.52
CA GLY A 152 2.90 10.98 5.30
C GLY A 152 3.03 11.07 6.78
#